data_b4dd6e4de23ea3a1b935b6ce79c3e1b9
#
_entry.id   b4dd6e4de23ea3a1b935b6ce79c3e1b9
#
_cell.length_a   1.000
_cell.length_b   1.000
_cell.length_c   1.000
_cell.angle_alpha   90.00
_cell.angle_beta   90.00
_cell.angle_gamma   90.00
#
_symmetry.space_group_name_H-M   'P 1'
#
loop_
_entity.id
_entity.type
_entity.pdbx_description
1 polymer ?
#
loop_
_entity_poly.entity_id
_entity_poly.type
_entity_poly.pdbx_seq_one_letter_code
_entity_poly.pdbx_strand_id
1 'polypeptide(L)'
;MHRGSQNRLELKKIESKEDYLLVTLAGPVSFSEAVVVLIKVRNVATERGFDKVLVDCLSLRGELSNFERYELGQTLARHWLKGLSGTPKIAIVGTPPTINGFGALVASNRGFLAETFSELPKALDWLNRFD
;
A
#
# COMPACT_ATOMS: atom_id res chain seq x y z
N MET A 1 27.12 12.88 -6.82
CA MET A 1 26.07 12.85 -6.25
C MET A 1 24.95 12.49 -7.00
N HIS A 2 24.14 11.68 -6.60
CA HIS A 2 23.11 11.29 -7.36
C HIS A 2 21.81 11.64 -6.79
N ARG A 3 20.83 11.84 -7.56
CA ARG A 3 19.59 12.29 -7.16
C ARG A 3 18.50 11.47 -7.64
N GLY A 4 18.75 10.25 -8.04
CA GLY A 4 17.78 9.38 -8.64
C GLY A 4 16.56 9.17 -7.77
N SER A 5 16.78 8.98 -6.47
CA SER A 5 15.68 8.65 -5.59
C SER A 5 14.71 9.81 -5.40
N GLN A 6 15.14 11.04 -5.66
CA GLN A 6 14.27 12.18 -5.52
C GLN A 6 13.33 12.35 -6.69
N ASN A 7 13.59 11.68 -7.80
CA ASN A 7 12.77 11.78 -9.01
C ASN A 7 11.97 10.51 -9.28
N ARG A 8 11.97 9.59 -8.35
CA ARG A 8 11.31 8.31 -8.52
C ARG A 8 10.63 7.89 -7.24
N LEU A 9 9.56 7.13 -7.39
CA LEU A 9 8.94 6.47 -6.26
C LEU A 9 9.94 5.50 -5.68
N GLU A 10 10.15 5.58 -4.38
CA GLU A 10 11.16 4.77 -3.72
C GLU A 10 10.58 3.97 -2.58
N LEU A 11 10.89 2.68 -2.56
CA LEU A 11 10.58 1.82 -1.43
C LEU A 11 11.72 2.00 -0.43
N LYS A 12 11.47 2.81 0.62
CA LYS A 12 12.53 3.17 1.57
C LYS A 12 12.89 2.03 2.48
N LYS A 13 11.90 1.31 2.99
CA LYS A 13 12.20 0.15 3.83
C LYS A 13 10.98 -0.72 4.01
N ILE A 14 11.24 -1.97 4.33
CA ILE A 14 10.23 -2.97 4.68
C ILE A 14 10.68 -3.57 6.01
N GLU A 15 9.84 -3.46 7.03
CA GLU A 15 10.16 -3.93 8.37
C GLU A 15 9.14 -4.94 8.84
N SER A 16 9.62 -6.09 9.32
CA SER A 16 8.74 -7.08 9.91
C SER A 16 8.47 -6.67 11.36
N LYS A 17 7.22 -6.40 11.68
CA LYS A 17 6.80 -6.15 13.04
C LYS A 17 6.24 -7.44 13.60
N GLU A 18 5.67 -7.39 14.80
CA GLU A 18 5.21 -8.62 15.44
C GLU A 18 4.13 -9.32 14.63
N ASP A 19 3.12 -8.58 14.18
CA ASP A 19 2.02 -9.17 13.43
C ASP A 19 1.65 -8.44 12.16
N TYR A 20 2.50 -7.54 11.69
CA TYR A 20 2.25 -6.86 10.42
C TYR A 20 3.57 -6.44 9.79
N LEU A 21 3.51 -6.18 8.48
CA LEU A 21 4.66 -5.71 7.72
C LEU A 21 4.52 -4.21 7.54
N LEU A 22 5.56 -3.45 7.92
CA LEU A 22 5.55 -2.01 7.74
C LEU A 22 6.36 -1.65 6.52
N VAL A 23 5.75 -0.93 5.59
CA VAL A 23 6.37 -0.53 4.33
C VAL A 23 6.37 0.99 4.26
N THR A 24 7.53 1.59 3.98
CA THR A 24 7.64 3.04 3.88
C THR A 24 8.02 3.42 2.46
N LEU A 25 7.21 4.29 1.87
CA LEU A 25 7.43 4.78 0.51
C LEU A 25 7.71 6.28 0.55
N ALA A 26 8.44 6.77 -0.46
CA ALA A 26 8.76 8.19 -0.56
C ALA A 26 8.93 8.57 -2.03
N GLY A 27 8.88 9.86 -2.31
CA GLY A 27 9.14 10.39 -3.64
C GLY A 27 7.87 10.70 -4.41
N PRO A 28 7.99 11.03 -5.69
CA PRO A 28 6.82 11.35 -6.50
C PRO A 28 6.04 10.09 -6.86
N VAL A 29 4.70 10.18 -6.82
CA VAL A 29 3.88 9.03 -7.17
C VAL A 29 3.96 8.79 -8.68
N SER A 30 3.90 7.52 -9.05
CA SER A 30 3.95 7.09 -10.43
C SER A 30 3.18 5.79 -10.50
N PHE A 31 2.23 5.70 -11.44
CA PHE A 31 1.41 4.50 -11.55
C PHE A 31 2.25 3.26 -11.81
N SER A 32 3.13 3.31 -12.82
CA SER A 32 3.92 2.14 -13.18
C SER A 32 4.85 1.71 -12.05
N GLU A 33 5.46 2.67 -11.36
CA GLU A 33 6.35 2.34 -10.26
C GLU A 33 5.57 1.80 -9.06
N ALA A 34 4.37 2.34 -8.82
CA ALA A 34 3.54 1.86 -7.73
C ALA A 34 3.13 0.41 -7.93
N VAL A 35 2.80 0.02 -9.16
CA VAL A 35 2.46 -1.37 -9.46
C VAL A 35 3.62 -2.28 -9.12
N VAL A 36 4.82 -1.91 -9.55
CA VAL A 36 6.01 -2.73 -9.29
C VAL A 36 6.27 -2.86 -7.80
N VAL A 37 6.16 -1.74 -7.07
CA VAL A 37 6.40 -1.74 -5.63
C VAL A 37 5.37 -2.59 -4.89
N LEU A 38 4.10 -2.46 -5.26
CA LEU A 38 3.05 -3.21 -4.59
C LEU A 38 3.17 -4.71 -4.81
N ILE A 39 3.57 -5.11 -6.01
CA ILE A 39 3.80 -6.53 -6.28
C ILE A 39 4.98 -7.04 -5.45
N LYS A 40 6.03 -6.25 -5.34
CA LYS A 40 7.17 -6.62 -4.52
C LYS A 40 6.78 -6.76 -3.06
N VAL A 41 5.99 -5.82 -2.55
CA VAL A 41 5.53 -5.86 -1.17
C VAL A 41 4.70 -7.12 -0.92
N ARG A 42 3.82 -7.45 -1.86
CA ARG A 42 3.01 -8.65 -1.75
C ARG A 42 3.89 -9.89 -1.66
N ASN A 43 4.91 -9.97 -2.50
CA ASN A 43 5.80 -11.12 -2.50
C ASN A 43 6.56 -11.24 -1.18
N VAL A 44 7.02 -10.11 -0.64
CA VAL A 44 7.72 -10.12 0.65
C VAL A 44 6.76 -10.52 1.77
N ALA A 45 5.54 -9.99 1.75
CA ALA A 45 4.56 -10.33 2.77
C ALA A 45 4.25 -11.82 2.76
N THR A 46 4.05 -12.37 1.57
CA THR A 46 3.77 -13.80 1.44
C THR A 46 4.95 -14.63 1.90
N GLU A 47 6.15 -14.24 1.50
CA GLU A 47 7.36 -14.96 1.85
C GLU A 47 7.61 -14.97 3.36
N ARG A 48 7.29 -13.88 4.03
CA ARG A 48 7.51 -13.76 5.47
C ARG A 48 6.29 -14.16 6.29
N GLY A 49 5.20 -14.55 5.64
CA GLY A 49 4.02 -15.03 6.35
C GLY A 49 3.11 -13.96 6.92
N PHE A 50 3.12 -12.75 6.35
CA PHE A 50 2.25 -11.68 6.82
C PHE A 50 1.02 -11.54 5.93
N ASP A 51 -0.15 -11.41 6.55
CA ASP A 51 -1.36 -11.06 5.82
C ASP A 51 -1.85 -9.65 6.21
N LYS A 52 -1.10 -8.97 7.06
CA LYS A 52 -1.41 -7.58 7.43
C LYS A 52 -0.24 -6.70 7.01
N VAL A 53 -0.54 -5.63 6.30
CA VAL A 53 0.49 -4.71 5.80
C VAL A 53 0.06 -3.28 6.05
N LEU A 54 0.99 -2.48 6.55
CA LEU A 54 0.78 -1.05 6.70
C LEU A 54 1.73 -0.33 5.75
N VAL A 55 1.17 0.44 4.83
CA VAL A 55 1.97 1.18 3.85
C VAL A 55 1.96 2.66 4.24
N ASP A 56 3.13 3.16 4.63
CA ASP A 56 3.28 4.56 5.02
C ASP A 56 3.61 5.37 3.78
N CYS A 57 2.64 6.16 3.33
CA CYS A 57 2.76 7.00 2.15
C CYS A 57 2.86 8.47 2.49
N LEU A 58 3.15 8.82 3.74
CA LEU A 58 3.21 10.22 4.15
C LEU A 58 4.32 11.00 3.46
N SER A 59 5.35 10.31 2.98
CA SER A 59 6.45 10.96 2.27
C SER A 59 6.32 10.91 0.76
N LEU A 60 5.18 10.46 0.25
CA LEU A 60 4.90 10.54 -1.18
C LEU A 60 4.39 11.93 -1.51
N ARG A 61 4.57 12.36 -2.75
CA ARG A 61 4.07 13.64 -3.22
C ARG A 61 3.46 13.48 -4.61
N GLY A 62 2.63 14.45 -4.99
CA GLY A 62 1.93 14.42 -6.26
C GLY A 62 0.62 13.69 -6.15
N GLU A 63 0.04 13.36 -7.28
CA GLU A 63 -1.23 12.62 -7.28
C GLU A 63 -1.39 11.82 -8.56
N LEU A 64 -2.08 10.70 -8.45
CA LEU A 64 -2.46 9.90 -9.61
C LEU A 64 -3.82 10.37 -10.10
N SER A 65 -4.10 10.13 -11.37
CA SER A 65 -5.44 10.39 -11.89
C SER A 65 -6.42 9.37 -11.30
N ASN A 66 -7.71 9.67 -11.41
CA ASN A 66 -8.71 8.72 -10.93
C ASN A 66 -8.66 7.41 -11.70
N PHE A 67 -8.37 7.47 -12.99
CA PHE A 67 -8.23 6.26 -13.78
C PHE A 67 -7.07 5.41 -13.27
N GLU A 68 -5.93 6.06 -12.97
CA GLU A 68 -4.77 5.35 -12.45
C GLU A 68 -5.06 4.75 -11.08
N ARG A 69 -5.81 5.47 -10.24
CA ARG A 69 -6.20 4.95 -8.93
C ARG A 69 -7.09 3.74 -9.06
N TYR A 70 -8.01 3.78 -10.04
CA TYR A 70 -8.89 2.67 -10.30
C TYR A 70 -8.09 1.44 -10.74
N GLU A 71 -7.18 1.63 -11.70
CA GLU A 71 -6.35 0.54 -12.19
C GLU A 71 -5.46 -0.02 -11.10
N LEU A 72 -4.93 0.86 -10.24
CA LEU A 72 -4.07 0.40 -9.16
C LEU A 72 -4.86 -0.44 -8.16
N GLY A 73 -6.08 -0.02 -7.82
CA GLY A 73 -6.93 -0.78 -6.92
C GLY A 73 -7.29 -2.15 -7.49
N GLN A 74 -7.61 -2.21 -8.78
CA GLN A 74 -7.88 -3.48 -9.43
C GLN A 74 -6.66 -4.39 -9.45
N THR A 75 -5.50 -3.81 -9.78
CA THR A 75 -4.25 -4.55 -9.86
C THR A 75 -3.89 -5.11 -8.48
N LEU A 76 -4.05 -4.28 -7.46
CA LEU A 76 -3.78 -4.68 -6.10
C LEU A 76 -4.64 -5.88 -5.71
N ALA A 77 -5.94 -5.80 -5.95
CA ALA A 77 -6.84 -6.89 -5.59
C ALA A 77 -6.49 -8.16 -6.36
N ARG A 78 -6.25 -8.02 -7.66
CA ARG A 78 -5.98 -9.17 -8.50
C ARG A 78 -4.71 -9.90 -8.09
N HIS A 79 -3.65 -9.16 -7.82
CA HIS A 79 -2.37 -9.78 -7.49
C HIS A 79 -2.28 -10.19 -6.02
N TRP A 80 -2.89 -9.41 -5.13
CA TRP A 80 -2.75 -9.68 -3.71
C TRP A 80 -3.64 -10.81 -3.20
N LEU A 81 -4.78 -11.02 -3.83
CA LEU A 81 -5.65 -12.12 -3.42
C LEU A 81 -5.18 -13.47 -3.93
N LYS A 82 -4.39 -13.45 -4.99
CA LYS A 82 -4.01 -14.68 -5.63
C LYS A 82 -3.01 -15.46 -4.79
N GLY A 83 -3.33 -16.69 -4.51
CA GLY A 83 -2.41 -17.57 -3.80
C GLY A 83 -2.33 -17.36 -2.30
N LEU A 84 -3.18 -16.51 -1.74
CA LEU A 84 -3.18 -16.30 -0.30
C LEU A 84 -4.22 -17.17 0.37
N SER A 85 -3.89 -17.66 1.56
CA SER A 85 -4.80 -18.53 2.27
C SER A 85 -5.77 -17.76 3.16
N GLY A 86 -5.49 -16.51 3.46
CA GLY A 86 -6.37 -15.70 4.30
C GLY A 86 -6.79 -14.45 3.55
N THR A 87 -7.56 -13.61 4.21
CA THR A 87 -7.96 -12.32 3.65
C THR A 87 -6.89 -11.29 4.01
N PRO A 88 -6.17 -10.77 3.02
CA PRO A 88 -5.15 -9.78 3.30
C PRO A 88 -5.78 -8.48 3.77
N LYS A 89 -5.06 -7.76 4.61
CA LYS A 89 -5.53 -6.52 5.19
C LYS A 89 -4.43 -5.48 5.00
N ILE A 90 -4.77 -4.40 4.30
CA ILE A 90 -3.79 -3.35 4.01
C ILE A 90 -4.30 -2.01 4.53
N ALA A 91 -3.51 -1.36 5.36
CA ALA A 91 -3.77 0.00 5.80
C ALA A 91 -2.81 0.92 5.06
N ILE A 92 -3.36 1.98 4.47
CA ILE A 92 -2.56 2.94 3.71
C ILE A 92 -2.62 4.27 4.45
N VAL A 93 -1.47 4.82 4.82
CA VAL A 93 -1.41 6.09 5.53
C VAL A 93 -0.95 7.17 4.58
N GLY A 94 -1.78 8.18 4.40
CA GLY A 94 -1.46 9.28 3.50
C GLY A 94 -2.58 10.31 3.52
N THR A 95 -2.39 11.39 2.79
CA THR A 95 -3.34 12.49 2.78
C THR A 95 -3.63 12.95 1.35
N PRO A 96 -4.81 13.55 1.13
CA PRO A 96 -5.10 14.11 -0.19
C PRO A 96 -4.12 15.23 -0.51
N PRO A 97 -3.82 15.48 -1.76
CA PRO A 97 -4.38 14.79 -2.93
C PRO A 97 -3.64 13.51 -3.29
N THR A 98 -2.52 13.22 -2.63
CA THR A 98 -1.72 12.06 -2.97
C THR A 98 -2.50 10.76 -2.72
N ILE A 99 -3.09 10.65 -1.54
CA ILE A 99 -3.89 9.49 -1.16
C ILE A 99 -5.30 10.00 -0.83
N ASN A 100 -6.31 9.57 -1.59
CA ASN A 100 -7.67 10.02 -1.35
C ASN A 100 -8.66 8.88 -1.09
N GLY A 101 -8.17 7.64 -1.00
CA GLY A 101 -9.02 6.51 -0.65
C GLY A 101 -9.70 5.83 -1.83
N PHE A 102 -9.65 6.40 -3.02
CA PHE A 102 -10.36 5.81 -4.15
C PHE A 102 -9.79 4.44 -4.55
N GLY A 103 -8.45 4.32 -4.60
CA GLY A 103 -7.83 3.04 -4.93
C GLY A 103 -8.16 1.96 -3.90
N ALA A 104 -8.17 2.34 -2.62
CA ALA A 104 -8.51 1.40 -1.56
C ALA A 104 -9.96 0.97 -1.66
N LEU A 105 -10.86 1.90 -2.01
CA LEU A 105 -12.26 1.57 -2.21
C LEU A 105 -12.45 0.57 -3.34
N VAL A 106 -11.76 0.77 -4.45
CA VAL A 106 -11.84 -0.14 -5.59
C VAL A 106 -11.37 -1.54 -5.19
N ALA A 107 -10.24 -1.61 -4.46
CA ALA A 107 -9.72 -2.90 -4.01
C ALA A 107 -10.70 -3.57 -3.04
N SER A 108 -11.31 -2.80 -2.13
CA SER A 108 -12.26 -3.34 -1.17
C SER A 108 -13.49 -3.91 -1.85
N ASN A 109 -13.94 -3.27 -2.91
CA ASN A 109 -15.10 -3.76 -3.65
C ASN A 109 -14.83 -5.09 -4.36
N ARG A 110 -13.57 -5.54 -4.36
CA ARG A 110 -13.20 -6.80 -4.97
C ARG A 110 -12.80 -7.85 -3.93
N GLY A 111 -13.23 -7.65 -2.68
CA GLY A 111 -13.02 -8.65 -1.64
C GLY A 111 -11.72 -8.52 -0.88
N PHE A 112 -11.02 -7.39 -1.04
CA PHE A 112 -9.75 -7.16 -0.38
C PHE A 112 -9.98 -6.12 0.71
N LEU A 113 -9.43 -6.33 1.89
CA LEU A 113 -9.60 -5.36 2.98
C LEU A 113 -8.52 -4.28 2.87
N ALA A 114 -8.91 -3.13 2.35
CA ALA A 114 -7.99 -2.00 2.20
C ALA A 114 -8.69 -0.73 2.72
N GLU A 115 -7.94 0.07 3.47
CA GLU A 115 -8.48 1.29 4.06
C GLU A 115 -7.39 2.34 4.14
N THR A 116 -7.77 3.63 4.06
CA THR A 116 -6.80 4.72 4.14
C THR A 116 -6.98 5.49 5.42
N PHE A 117 -5.87 6.00 5.93
CA PHE A 117 -5.84 6.77 7.18
C PHE A 117 -4.90 7.94 7.02
N SER A 118 -5.16 9.02 7.74
CA SER A 118 -4.26 10.18 7.71
C SER A 118 -3.17 10.10 8.77
N GLU A 119 -3.27 9.15 9.70
CA GLU A 119 -2.32 9.02 10.80
C GLU A 119 -1.98 7.57 11.07
N LEU A 120 -0.73 7.31 11.42
CA LEU A 120 -0.26 5.97 11.73
C LEU A 120 -1.02 5.30 12.87
N PRO A 121 -1.29 5.97 14.00
CA PRO A 121 -1.97 5.29 15.11
C PRO A 121 -3.34 4.75 14.73
N LYS A 122 -4.09 5.47 13.92
CA LYS A 122 -5.41 5.00 13.49
C LYS A 122 -5.32 3.80 12.56
N ALA A 123 -4.30 3.80 11.72
CA ALA A 123 -4.06 2.67 10.83
C ALA A 123 -3.72 1.42 11.64
N LEU A 124 -2.89 1.56 12.66
CA LEU A 124 -2.53 0.45 13.51
C LEU A 124 -3.73 -0.08 14.27
N ASP A 125 -4.59 0.80 14.78
CA ASP A 125 -5.81 0.37 15.46
C ASP A 125 -6.66 -0.48 14.54
N TRP A 126 -6.83 -0.04 13.30
CA TRP A 126 -7.64 -0.77 12.35
C TRP A 126 -7.02 -2.13 12.01
N LEU A 127 -5.71 -2.17 11.80
CA LEU A 127 -5.03 -3.43 11.48
C LEU A 127 -5.13 -4.43 12.62
N ASN A 128 -5.13 -3.94 13.85
CA ASN A 128 -5.14 -4.81 15.01
C ASN A 128 -6.52 -5.27 15.42
N ARG A 129 -7.58 -4.76 14.80
CA ARG A 129 -8.91 -5.27 15.07
C ARG A 129 -9.00 -6.66 14.48
N PHE A 130 -9.62 -7.56 15.22
CA PHE A 130 -9.85 -8.86 14.66
C PHE A 130 -10.98 -8.71 13.70
N ASP A 131 -11.13 -9.55 12.81
CA ASP A 131 -12.18 -9.40 11.82
C ASP A 131 -13.15 -10.51 11.81
#